data_2160be8d84d175e73f27b9bca0915897
#
_entry.id   2160be8d84d175e73f27b9bca0915897
#
_cell.length_a   1.000
_cell.length_b   1.000
_cell.length_c   1.000
_cell.angle_alpha   90.00
_cell.angle_beta   90.00
_cell.angle_gamma   90.00
#
_symmetry.space_group_name_H-M   'P 1'
#
loop_
_entity.id
_entity.type
_entity.pdbx_description
1 polymer ?
#
loop_
_entity_poly.entity_id
_entity_poly.type
_entity_poly.pdbx_seq_one_letter_code
_entity_poly.pdbx_strand_id
1 'polypeptide(L)'
;RLLYEAAMTDELLDFDQLHPSIALLPTQKAASLAFAQVSSFVAAFYEEHGPQGLRQALEIVSNGQDARRAIASVAGVLWKTLEGRWRDGLAEGPQVPRARLLHRYLSSEASEQDEVASVELERARKFLRLGDLLWARQRATAASVEYGKAHRAAPADPVVASRYARSAIAGGRPED
;
A
#
# COMPACT_ATOMS: atom_id res chain seq x y z
N ARG A 1 13.07 -7.70 4.05
CA ARG A 1 13.72 -8.80 4.78
C ARG A 1 12.96 -10.11 4.54
N LEU A 2 11.66 -10.20 4.95
CA LEU A 2 10.84 -11.41 4.78
C LEU A 2 10.83 -11.94 3.34
N LEU A 3 10.61 -11.06 2.36
CA LEU A 3 10.57 -11.40 0.94
C LEU A 3 11.93 -11.92 0.43
N TYR A 4 13.02 -11.27 0.82
CA TYR A 4 14.36 -11.68 0.45
C TYR A 4 14.74 -13.05 1.05
N GLU A 5 14.44 -13.25 2.34
CA GLU A 5 14.65 -14.54 3.00
C GLU A 5 13.86 -15.65 2.27
N ALA A 6 12.59 -15.41 1.93
CA ALA A 6 11.77 -16.36 1.19
C ALA A 6 12.29 -16.62 -0.24
N ALA A 7 12.83 -15.60 -0.91
CA ALA A 7 13.45 -15.77 -2.23
C ALA A 7 14.71 -16.65 -2.17
N MET A 8 15.53 -16.48 -1.12
CA MET A 8 16.75 -17.25 -0.93
C MET A 8 16.52 -18.70 -0.49
N THR A 9 15.37 -18.97 0.14
CA THR A 9 15.00 -20.34 0.62
C THR A 9 14.00 -21.05 -0.29
N ASP A 10 13.67 -20.46 -1.44
CA ASP A 10 12.62 -20.95 -2.37
C ASP A 10 11.24 -21.14 -1.70
N GLU A 11 10.97 -20.31 -0.69
CA GLU A 11 9.67 -20.27 0.03
C GLU A 11 8.68 -19.24 -0.56
N LEU A 12 8.97 -18.67 -1.73
CA LEU A 12 8.04 -17.76 -2.39
C LEU A 12 6.76 -18.51 -2.75
N LEU A 13 5.63 -17.86 -2.48
CA LEU A 13 4.32 -18.40 -2.86
C LEU A 13 4.14 -18.33 -4.39
N ASP A 14 3.48 -19.33 -4.95
CA ASP A 14 2.99 -19.24 -6.32
C ASP A 14 1.87 -18.18 -6.40
N PHE A 15 1.88 -17.35 -7.45
CA PHE A 15 0.82 -16.37 -7.65
C PHE A 15 -0.57 -17.01 -7.84
N ASP A 16 -0.64 -18.29 -8.23
CA ASP A 16 -1.90 -19.04 -8.26
C ASP A 16 -2.47 -19.29 -6.86
N GLN A 17 -1.62 -19.43 -5.85
CA GLN A 17 -2.04 -19.61 -4.46
C GLN A 17 -2.63 -18.33 -3.84
N LEU A 18 -2.38 -17.16 -4.45
CA LEU A 18 -2.91 -15.88 -3.99
C LEU A 18 -4.34 -15.64 -4.44
N HIS A 19 -4.84 -16.46 -5.37
CA HIS A 19 -6.19 -16.39 -5.89
C HIS A 19 -7.13 -17.36 -5.13
N PRO A 20 -8.37 -17.03 -4.82
CA PRO A 20 -9.06 -15.76 -5.13
C PRO A 20 -8.80 -14.66 -4.10
N SER A 21 -8.15 -14.94 -2.98
CA SER A 21 -7.88 -13.94 -1.95
C SER A 21 -6.72 -14.34 -1.04
N ILE A 22 -5.85 -13.39 -0.77
CA ILE A 22 -4.78 -13.49 0.23
C ILE A 22 -5.32 -13.84 1.64
N ALA A 23 -6.57 -13.43 1.94
CA ALA A 23 -7.21 -13.73 3.22
C ALA A 23 -7.47 -15.23 3.46
N LEU A 24 -7.44 -16.05 2.41
CA LEU A 24 -7.62 -17.50 2.50
C LEU A 24 -6.32 -18.27 2.78
N LEU A 25 -5.19 -17.58 2.84
CA LEU A 25 -3.92 -18.23 3.17
C LEU A 25 -3.90 -18.76 4.60
N PRO A 26 -3.30 -19.94 4.84
CA PRO A 26 -3.46 -20.70 6.08
C PRO A 26 -2.81 -20.04 7.30
N THR A 27 -1.86 -19.12 7.11
CA THR A 27 -1.13 -18.49 8.21
C THR A 27 -0.93 -16.99 7.98
N GLN A 28 -0.79 -16.25 9.06
CA GLN A 28 -0.44 -14.83 9.00
C GLN A 28 0.92 -14.59 8.33
N LYS A 29 1.89 -15.51 8.54
CA LYS A 29 3.19 -15.44 7.87
C LYS A 29 3.03 -15.53 6.34
N ALA A 30 2.21 -16.48 5.87
CA ALA A 30 1.92 -16.64 4.44
C ALA A 30 1.21 -15.40 3.87
N ALA A 31 0.21 -14.86 4.57
CA ALA A 31 -0.47 -13.64 4.16
C ALA A 31 0.50 -12.43 4.10
N SER A 32 1.36 -12.27 5.10
CA SER A 32 2.38 -11.20 5.10
C SER A 32 3.38 -11.35 3.95
N LEU A 33 3.80 -12.58 3.65
CA LEU A 33 4.67 -12.87 2.51
C LEU A 33 3.96 -12.56 1.18
N ALA A 34 2.70 -12.96 1.03
CA ALA A 34 1.89 -12.67 -0.14
C ALA A 34 1.76 -11.16 -0.40
N PHE A 35 1.47 -10.38 0.64
CA PHE A 35 1.45 -8.90 0.52
C PHE A 35 2.81 -8.34 0.08
N ALA A 36 3.90 -8.83 0.67
CA ALA A 36 5.24 -8.39 0.30
C ALA A 36 5.58 -8.74 -1.15
N GLN A 37 5.20 -9.95 -1.62
CA GLN A 37 5.38 -10.38 -3.01
C GLN A 37 4.62 -9.50 -3.98
N VAL A 38 3.30 -9.35 -3.78
CA VAL A 38 2.45 -8.54 -4.66
C VAL A 38 2.92 -7.10 -4.69
N SER A 39 3.22 -6.51 -3.52
CA SER A 39 3.69 -5.12 -3.45
C SER A 39 5.01 -4.92 -4.17
N SER A 40 5.96 -5.85 -4.02
CA SER A 40 7.25 -5.81 -4.71
C SER A 40 7.11 -5.99 -6.21
N PHE A 41 6.25 -6.91 -6.65
CA PHE A 41 5.97 -7.15 -8.06
C PHE A 41 5.34 -5.92 -8.73
N VAL A 42 4.31 -5.35 -8.09
CA VAL A 42 3.64 -4.14 -8.59
C VAL A 42 4.60 -2.95 -8.62
N ALA A 43 5.49 -2.83 -7.63
CA ALA A 43 6.52 -1.79 -7.63
C ALA A 43 7.49 -1.94 -8.80
N ALA A 44 7.97 -3.14 -9.07
CA ALA A 44 8.84 -3.41 -10.22
C ALA A 44 8.14 -3.11 -11.56
N PHE A 45 6.89 -3.54 -11.70
CA PHE A 45 6.07 -3.21 -12.87
C PHE A 45 5.88 -1.70 -13.03
N TYR A 46 5.60 -0.98 -11.95
CA TYR A 46 5.45 0.47 -11.96
C TYR A 46 6.75 1.19 -12.33
N GLU A 47 7.90 0.68 -11.91
CA GLU A 47 9.20 1.24 -12.27
C GLU A 47 9.49 1.11 -13.77
N GLU A 48 9.13 -0.02 -14.36
CA GLU A 48 9.37 -0.29 -15.78
C GLU A 48 8.36 0.42 -16.70
N HIS A 49 7.07 0.46 -16.30
CA HIS A 49 5.98 0.92 -17.17
C HIS A 49 5.33 2.25 -16.74
N GLY A 50 5.72 2.79 -15.58
CA GLY A 50 5.24 4.06 -15.05
C GLY A 50 3.75 4.09 -14.66
N PRO A 51 3.23 5.29 -14.32
CA PRO A 51 1.85 5.45 -13.91
C PRO A 51 0.84 5.16 -15.03
N GLN A 52 1.24 5.35 -16.29
CA GLN A 52 0.35 5.06 -17.43
C GLN A 52 0.18 3.56 -17.65
N GLY A 53 1.26 2.77 -17.54
CA GLY A 53 1.18 1.31 -17.64
C GLY A 53 0.31 0.72 -16.53
N LEU A 54 0.45 1.20 -15.30
CA LEU A 54 -0.41 0.77 -14.20
C LEU A 54 -1.88 1.12 -14.46
N ARG A 55 -2.17 2.33 -14.95
CA ARG A 55 -3.54 2.74 -15.30
C ARG A 55 -4.15 1.84 -16.38
N GLN A 56 -3.42 1.56 -17.44
CA GLN A 56 -3.86 0.66 -18.52
C GLN A 56 -4.16 -0.75 -17.98
N ALA A 57 -3.30 -1.30 -17.13
CA ALA A 57 -3.55 -2.59 -16.50
C ALA A 57 -4.83 -2.58 -15.65
N LEU A 58 -5.05 -1.52 -14.87
CA LEU A 58 -6.27 -1.37 -14.06
C LEU A 58 -7.53 -1.22 -14.92
N GLU A 59 -7.47 -0.51 -16.05
CA GLU A 59 -8.58 -0.41 -17.02
C GLU A 59 -8.94 -1.77 -17.59
N ILE A 60 -7.94 -2.58 -17.96
CA ILE A 60 -8.17 -3.93 -18.49
C ILE A 60 -8.83 -4.82 -17.41
N VAL A 61 -8.37 -4.72 -16.15
CA VAL A 61 -8.98 -5.45 -15.02
C VAL A 61 -10.40 -4.98 -14.74
N SER A 62 -10.68 -3.68 -14.81
CA SER A 62 -12.02 -3.13 -14.59
C SER A 62 -13.03 -3.60 -15.63
N ASN A 63 -12.55 -3.98 -16.84
CA ASN A 63 -13.34 -4.60 -17.90
C ASN A 63 -13.50 -6.12 -17.73
N GLY A 64 -13.15 -6.68 -16.56
CA GLY A 64 -13.38 -8.07 -16.19
C GLY A 64 -12.27 -9.04 -16.61
N GLN A 65 -11.12 -8.56 -17.07
CA GLN A 65 -9.99 -9.43 -17.36
C GLN A 65 -9.18 -9.78 -16.12
N ASP A 66 -8.54 -10.94 -16.17
CA ASP A 66 -7.60 -11.39 -15.12
C ASP A 66 -6.41 -10.43 -14.98
N ALA A 67 -6.03 -10.10 -13.74
CA ALA A 67 -4.98 -9.13 -13.46
C ALA A 67 -3.61 -9.51 -14.05
N ARG A 68 -3.26 -10.80 -14.06
CA ARG A 68 -1.99 -11.27 -14.64
C ARG A 68 -1.97 -11.11 -16.16
N ARG A 69 -3.11 -11.38 -16.81
CA ARG A 69 -3.26 -11.14 -18.26
C ARG A 69 -3.19 -9.67 -18.60
N ALA A 70 -3.82 -8.83 -17.79
CA ALA A 70 -3.80 -7.37 -17.96
C ALA A 70 -2.35 -6.83 -17.86
N ILE A 71 -1.63 -7.19 -16.83
CA ILE A 71 -0.24 -6.79 -16.61
C ILE A 71 0.66 -7.32 -17.74
N ALA A 72 0.54 -8.59 -18.11
CA ALA A 72 1.29 -9.21 -19.20
C ALA A 72 1.03 -8.53 -20.55
N SER A 73 -0.22 -8.16 -20.82
CA SER A 73 -0.63 -7.43 -22.03
C SER A 73 0.02 -6.05 -22.11
N VAL A 74 0.04 -5.30 -21.01
CA VAL A 74 0.67 -3.97 -20.95
C VAL A 74 2.18 -4.07 -21.09
N ALA A 75 2.79 -5.08 -20.47
CA ALA A 75 4.24 -5.31 -20.55
C ALA A 75 4.69 -5.89 -21.91
N GLY A 76 3.75 -6.38 -22.74
CA GLY A 76 4.07 -6.97 -24.04
C GLY A 76 4.83 -8.30 -23.96
N VAL A 77 4.77 -9.00 -22.82
CA VAL A 77 5.46 -10.27 -22.59
C VAL A 77 4.57 -11.26 -21.83
N LEU A 78 4.93 -12.54 -21.83
CA LEU A 78 4.19 -13.55 -21.08
C LEU A 78 4.33 -13.33 -19.56
N TRP A 79 3.28 -13.67 -18.80
CA TRP A 79 3.28 -13.60 -17.34
C TRP A 79 4.50 -14.31 -16.71
N LYS A 80 4.79 -15.54 -17.16
CA LYS A 80 5.95 -16.29 -16.67
C LYS A 80 7.29 -15.59 -16.87
N THR A 81 7.42 -14.82 -17.93
CA THR A 81 8.63 -14.02 -18.19
C THR A 81 8.74 -12.86 -17.22
N LEU A 82 7.63 -12.16 -16.92
CA LEU A 82 7.59 -11.09 -15.92
C LEU A 82 7.90 -11.62 -14.53
N GLU A 83 7.26 -12.72 -14.16
CA GLU A 83 7.49 -13.37 -12.87
C GLU A 83 8.94 -13.82 -12.73
N GLY A 84 9.53 -14.43 -13.76
CA GLY A 84 10.93 -14.85 -13.76
C GLY A 84 11.87 -13.66 -13.56
N ARG A 85 11.73 -12.59 -14.34
CA ARG A 85 12.55 -11.36 -14.19
C ARG A 85 12.44 -10.76 -12.79
N TRP A 86 11.23 -10.71 -12.24
CA TRP A 86 11.02 -10.22 -10.89
C TRP A 86 11.71 -11.11 -9.84
N ARG A 87 11.60 -12.45 -9.96
CA ARG A 87 12.28 -13.40 -9.05
C ARG A 87 13.80 -13.26 -9.14
N ASP A 88 14.35 -13.14 -10.34
CA ASP A 88 15.78 -12.93 -10.56
C ASP A 88 16.24 -11.61 -9.91
N GLY A 89 15.48 -10.52 -10.07
CA GLY A 89 15.76 -9.24 -9.43
C GLY A 89 15.72 -9.29 -7.89
N LEU A 90 14.92 -10.16 -7.29
CA LEU A 90 14.93 -10.37 -5.83
C LEU A 90 16.23 -11.04 -5.34
N ALA A 91 16.83 -11.93 -6.15
CA ALA A 91 18.07 -12.63 -5.81
C ALA A 91 19.30 -11.70 -5.82
N GLU A 92 19.25 -10.60 -6.57
CA GLU A 92 20.33 -9.60 -6.62
C GLU A 92 20.47 -8.76 -5.34
N GLY A 93 19.58 -8.93 -4.37
CA GLY A 93 19.62 -8.31 -3.05
C GLY A 93 18.67 -7.12 -2.87
N PRO A 94 18.53 -6.63 -1.63
CA PRO A 94 17.55 -5.61 -1.32
C PRO A 94 17.88 -4.30 -2.00
N GLN A 95 17.08 -3.91 -2.98
CA GLN A 95 17.06 -2.56 -3.51
C GLN A 95 16.35 -1.64 -2.48
N VAL A 96 17.16 -1.12 -1.57
CA VAL A 96 16.77 -0.61 -0.26
C VAL A 96 16.12 0.77 -0.19
N PRO A 97 16.02 1.66 -1.19
CA PRO A 97 15.45 2.98 -0.90
C PRO A 97 13.92 3.01 -0.75
N ARG A 98 13.18 2.11 -1.42
CA ARG A 98 11.70 2.14 -1.43
C ARG A 98 11.02 1.25 -0.40
N ALA A 99 11.68 0.22 0.08
CA ALA A 99 11.20 -0.63 1.17
C ALA A 99 10.96 0.16 2.48
N ARG A 100 11.59 1.32 2.67
CA ARG A 100 11.34 2.19 3.83
C ARG A 100 9.92 2.75 3.89
N LEU A 101 9.30 3.07 2.75
CA LEU A 101 7.93 3.58 2.73
C LEU A 101 6.91 2.46 3.01
N LEU A 102 7.05 1.31 2.37
CA LEU A 102 6.17 0.15 2.60
C LEU A 102 6.35 -0.47 4.00
N HIS A 103 7.58 -0.60 4.49
CA HIS A 103 7.84 -1.10 5.84
C HIS A 103 7.20 -0.23 6.92
N ARG A 104 7.14 1.07 6.71
CA ARG A 104 6.50 2.02 7.62
C ARG A 104 4.99 1.84 7.71
N TYR A 105 4.33 1.39 6.62
CA TYR A 105 2.90 1.11 6.60
C TYR A 105 2.54 -0.33 7.02
N LEU A 106 3.48 -1.26 6.92
CA LEU A 106 3.23 -2.69 7.20
C LEU A 106 3.78 -3.15 8.56
N SER A 107 4.56 -2.35 9.26
CA SER A 107 4.97 -2.67 10.62
C SER A 107 3.78 -2.46 11.56
N SER A 108 3.16 -3.54 11.98
CA SER A 108 2.06 -3.53 12.96
C SER A 108 2.44 -3.00 14.35
N GLU A 109 3.69 -2.60 14.53
CA GLU A 109 4.24 -2.01 15.76
C GLU A 109 4.33 -0.48 15.73
N ALA A 110 4.15 0.16 14.57
CA ALA A 110 4.02 1.61 14.51
C ALA A 110 2.65 1.98 15.08
N SER A 111 2.64 2.46 16.32
CA SER A 111 1.42 3.00 16.92
C SER A 111 0.91 4.17 16.06
N GLU A 112 -0.40 4.43 16.07
CA GLU A 112 -0.99 5.59 15.37
C GLU A 112 -0.30 6.92 15.75
N GLN A 113 0.34 6.97 16.92
CA GLN A 113 1.16 8.09 17.40
C GLN A 113 2.47 8.27 16.61
N ASP A 114 3.09 7.16 16.19
CA ASP A 114 4.33 7.20 15.40
C ASP A 114 4.08 7.68 13.97
N GLU A 115 2.92 7.35 13.41
CA GLU A 115 2.52 7.87 12.08
C GLU A 115 2.39 9.39 12.09
N VAL A 116 1.79 9.96 13.14
CA VAL A 116 1.67 11.43 13.28
C VAL A 116 3.03 12.09 13.42
N ALA A 117 3.98 11.45 14.11
CA ALA A 117 5.35 11.95 14.22
C ALA A 117 6.07 12.08 12.88
N SER A 118 5.63 11.28 11.90
CA SER A 118 6.22 11.26 10.56
C SER A 118 5.81 12.39 9.64
N VAL A 119 4.74 13.10 9.95
CA VAL A 119 4.26 14.25 9.18
C VAL A 119 5.26 15.39 9.35
N GLU A 120 5.82 15.90 8.26
CA GLU A 120 6.89 16.91 8.31
C GLU A 120 6.43 18.22 8.93
N LEU A 121 5.23 18.68 8.57
CA LEU A 121 4.72 19.98 8.99
C LEU A 121 4.18 19.94 10.42
N GLU A 122 4.85 20.60 11.36
CA GLU A 122 4.48 20.64 12.79
C GLU A 122 3.03 21.09 13.01
N ARG A 123 2.58 22.07 12.25
CA ARG A 123 1.20 22.57 12.33
C ARG A 123 0.18 21.47 11.97
N ALA A 124 0.44 20.67 10.94
CA ALA A 124 -0.42 19.56 10.56
C ALA A 124 -0.42 18.47 11.66
N ARG A 125 0.75 18.16 12.24
CA ARG A 125 0.85 17.24 13.39
C ARG A 125 -0.02 17.65 14.57
N LYS A 126 -0.06 18.93 14.91
CA LYS A 126 -0.90 19.44 16.01
C LYS A 126 -2.38 19.19 15.76
N PHE A 127 -2.84 19.46 14.53
CA PHE A 127 -4.24 19.21 14.15
C PHE A 127 -4.55 17.72 14.11
N LEU A 128 -3.63 16.86 13.61
CA LEU A 128 -3.81 15.41 13.61
C LEU A 128 -3.96 14.86 15.03
N ARG A 129 -3.08 15.24 15.96
CA ARG A 129 -3.15 14.80 17.37
C ARG A 129 -4.48 15.18 18.02
N LEU A 130 -4.95 16.40 17.77
CA LEU A 130 -6.25 16.83 18.30
C LEU A 130 -7.39 16.04 17.63
N GLY A 131 -7.33 15.81 16.35
CA GLY A 131 -8.26 14.97 15.61
C GLY A 131 -8.30 13.54 16.16
N ASP A 132 -7.15 12.91 16.40
CA ASP A 132 -7.04 11.57 16.95
C ASP A 132 -7.64 11.48 18.37
N LEU A 133 -7.41 12.48 19.23
CA LEU A 133 -8.02 12.55 20.56
C LEU A 133 -9.56 12.68 20.50
N LEU A 134 -10.07 13.46 19.56
CA LEU A 134 -11.51 13.61 19.35
C LEU A 134 -12.12 12.33 18.77
N TRP A 135 -11.42 11.68 17.84
CA TRP A 135 -11.82 10.41 17.26
C TRP A 135 -11.91 9.30 18.31
N ALA A 136 -10.90 9.17 19.17
CA ALA A 136 -10.89 8.21 20.27
C ALA A 136 -12.06 8.42 21.25
N ARG A 137 -12.56 9.66 21.36
CA ARG A 137 -13.76 10.01 22.15
C ARG A 137 -15.07 9.90 21.38
N GLN A 138 -15.05 9.25 20.20
CA GLN A 138 -16.22 9.06 19.34
C GLN A 138 -16.87 10.38 18.86
N ARG A 139 -16.11 11.47 18.80
CA ARG A 139 -16.54 12.77 18.29
C ARG A 139 -16.13 12.94 16.83
N ALA A 140 -16.65 12.08 15.95
CA ALA A 140 -16.24 11.99 14.55
C ALA A 140 -16.35 13.32 13.80
N THR A 141 -17.44 14.06 13.95
CA THR A 141 -17.63 15.37 13.30
C THR A 141 -16.59 16.39 13.75
N ALA A 142 -16.27 16.46 15.04
CA ALA A 142 -15.24 17.37 15.54
C ALA A 142 -13.83 16.94 15.09
N ALA A 143 -13.56 15.62 15.05
CA ALA A 143 -12.33 15.08 14.51
C ALA A 143 -12.14 15.43 13.02
N SER A 144 -13.20 15.33 12.22
CA SER A 144 -13.20 15.70 10.79
C SER A 144 -12.81 17.17 10.58
N VAL A 145 -13.28 18.08 11.43
CA VAL A 145 -12.88 19.50 11.36
C VAL A 145 -11.37 19.67 11.58
N GLU A 146 -10.79 18.99 12.56
CA GLU A 146 -9.35 19.09 12.85
C GLU A 146 -8.50 18.41 11.78
N TYR A 147 -8.91 17.24 11.29
CA TYR A 147 -8.25 16.58 10.15
C TYR A 147 -8.34 17.42 8.86
N GLY A 148 -9.45 18.11 8.64
CA GLY A 148 -9.59 19.06 7.53
C GLY A 148 -8.62 20.24 7.63
N LYS A 149 -8.33 20.74 8.85
CA LYS A 149 -7.28 21.75 9.06
C LYS A 149 -5.89 21.18 8.78
N ALA A 150 -5.62 19.93 9.20
CA ALA A 150 -4.38 19.25 8.88
C ALA A 150 -4.21 19.07 7.37
N HIS A 151 -5.26 18.64 6.67
CA HIS A 151 -5.24 18.44 5.21
C HIS A 151 -4.99 19.75 4.45
N ARG A 152 -5.61 20.84 4.84
CA ARG A 152 -5.31 22.16 4.25
C ARG A 152 -3.86 22.60 4.48
N ALA A 153 -3.25 22.19 5.58
CA ALA A 153 -1.86 22.51 5.87
C ALA A 153 -0.86 21.62 5.11
N ALA A 154 -1.18 20.32 4.91
CA ALA A 154 -0.32 19.34 4.25
C ALA A 154 -1.16 18.41 3.35
N PRO A 155 -1.67 18.90 2.20
CA PRO A 155 -2.60 18.16 1.35
C PRO A 155 -1.97 16.94 0.67
N ALA A 156 -0.67 16.96 0.44
CA ALA A 156 0.06 15.86 -0.20
C ALA A 156 0.54 14.78 0.79
N ASP A 157 0.35 14.99 2.10
CA ASP A 157 0.79 14.02 3.09
C ASP A 157 -0.21 12.85 3.21
N PRO A 158 0.21 11.60 2.98
CA PRO A 158 -0.67 10.44 2.93
C PRO A 158 -1.31 10.10 4.30
N VAL A 159 -0.63 10.38 5.42
CA VAL A 159 -1.18 10.17 6.76
C VAL A 159 -2.33 11.13 7.02
N VAL A 160 -2.12 12.39 6.64
CA VAL A 160 -3.13 13.44 6.76
C VAL A 160 -4.35 13.13 5.89
N ALA A 161 -4.12 12.80 4.61
CA ALA A 161 -5.19 12.48 3.67
C ALA A 161 -6.01 11.27 4.12
N SER A 162 -5.36 10.21 4.59
CA SER A 162 -6.03 9.00 5.09
C SER A 162 -6.95 9.28 6.28
N ARG A 163 -6.46 10.04 7.28
CA ARG A 163 -7.27 10.39 8.46
C ARG A 163 -8.45 11.29 8.11
N TYR A 164 -8.24 12.26 7.22
CA TYR A 164 -9.31 13.14 6.77
C TYR A 164 -10.39 12.36 6.02
N ALA A 165 -10.02 11.54 5.04
CA ALA A 165 -10.95 10.71 4.28
C ALA A 165 -11.75 9.75 5.19
N ARG A 166 -11.09 9.05 6.13
CA ARG A 166 -11.77 8.18 7.10
C ARG A 166 -12.81 8.94 7.92
N SER A 167 -12.48 10.14 8.35
CA SER A 167 -13.39 10.95 9.16
C SER A 167 -14.55 11.55 8.36
N ALA A 168 -14.32 11.89 7.09
CA ALA A 168 -15.36 12.36 6.19
C ALA A 168 -16.40 11.27 5.92
N ILE A 169 -15.95 10.04 5.64
CA ILE A 169 -16.83 8.87 5.46
C ILE A 169 -17.66 8.61 6.73
N ALA A 170 -17.04 8.59 7.92
CA ALA A 170 -17.73 8.37 9.18
C ALA A 170 -18.68 9.51 9.57
N GLY A 171 -18.39 10.74 9.12
CA GLY A 171 -19.25 11.90 9.32
C GLY A 171 -20.39 12.04 8.32
N GLY A 172 -20.54 11.13 7.35
CA GLY A 172 -21.55 11.17 6.31
C GLY A 172 -21.32 12.25 5.23
N ARG A 173 -20.05 12.63 5.01
CA ARG A 173 -19.63 13.55 3.94
C ARG A 173 -18.66 12.84 2.98
N PRO A 174 -19.14 12.01 2.06
CA PRO A 174 -18.28 11.31 1.11
C PRO A 174 -17.75 12.19 -0.03
N GLU A 175 -18.18 13.45 -0.16
CA GLU A 175 -17.97 14.28 -1.35
C GLU A 175 -16.91 15.39 -1.17
N ASP A 176 -16.20 15.47 -0.06
CA ASP A 176 -15.14 16.46 0.17
C ASP A 176 -13.72 15.94 -0.11
#